data_776759505f873ea1e24e5639fc672361
#
_entry.id   776759505f873ea1e24e5639fc672361
#
_cell.length_a   1.000
_cell.length_b   1.000
_cell.length_c   1.000
_cell.angle_alpha   90.00
_cell.angle_beta   90.00
_cell.angle_gamma   90.00
#
_symmetry.space_group_name_H-M   'P 1'
#
loop_
_entity.id
_entity.type
_entity.pdbx_description
1 polymer ?
#
loop_
_entity_poly.entity_id
_entity_poly.type
_entity_poly.pdbx_seq_one_letter_code
_entity_poly.pdbx_strand_id
1 'polypeptide(L)' 'MYFTDRGIEELVERRGEEEVSLLWLGERLREFVDLNPEFETPIERLATWLARLDDDEDE' A
#
# COMPACT_ATOMS: atom_id res chain seq x y z
N MET A 1 -9.90 14.11 -9.15
CA MET A 1 -10.79 13.35 -8.63
C MET A 1 -10.76 11.98 -9.11
N TYR A 2 -11.16 11.14 -8.32
CA TYR A 2 -10.96 9.79 -8.57
C TYR A 2 -12.21 9.07 -8.73
N PHE A 3 -12.31 8.32 -9.77
CA PHE A 3 -13.35 7.39 -9.85
C PHE A 3 -12.90 6.06 -9.38
N THR A 4 -11.66 5.95 -8.93
CA THR A 4 -11.10 4.65 -8.73
C THR A 4 -10.71 4.36 -7.32
N ASP A 5 -11.24 5.08 -6.35
CA ASP A 5 -10.89 4.70 -5.00
C ASP A 5 -11.82 3.65 -4.45
N ARG A 6 -12.57 2.98 -5.31
CA ARG A 6 -13.41 1.89 -4.85
C ARG A 6 -12.60 0.80 -4.18
N GLY A 7 -11.42 0.52 -4.70
CA GLY A 7 -10.58 -0.49 -4.06
C GLY A 7 -10.18 -0.08 -2.67
N ILE A 8 -9.87 1.19 -2.50
CA ILE A 8 -9.51 1.68 -1.18
C ILE A 8 -10.70 1.59 -0.25
N GLU A 9 -11.87 1.93 -0.75
CA GLU A 9 -13.06 1.84 0.08
C GLU A 9 -13.38 0.41 0.45
N GLU A 10 -13.21 -0.50 -0.48
CA GLU A 10 -13.47 -1.89 -0.19
C GLU A 10 -12.49 -2.41 0.85
N LEU A 11 -11.24 -2.00 0.75
CA LEU A 11 -10.25 -2.39 1.72
C LEU A 11 -10.66 -1.94 3.12
N VAL A 12 -11.09 -0.69 3.23
CA VAL A 12 -11.47 -0.16 4.52
C VAL A 12 -12.72 -0.87 5.04
N GLU A 13 -13.68 -1.15 4.17
CA GLU A 13 -14.89 -1.82 4.61
C GLU A 13 -14.62 -3.23 5.09
N ARG A 14 -13.74 -3.93 4.41
CA ARG A 14 -13.53 -5.33 4.73
C ARG A 14 -12.51 -5.53 5.83
N ARG A 15 -11.53 -4.65 5.91
CA ARG A 15 -10.44 -4.87 6.82
C ARG A 15 -10.07 -3.65 7.62
N GLY A 16 -10.94 -2.67 7.68
CA GLY A 16 -10.58 -1.42 8.30
C GLY A 16 -10.24 -1.53 9.77
N GLU A 17 -10.74 -2.58 10.43
CA GLU A 17 -10.44 -2.75 11.84
C GLU A 17 -9.36 -3.78 12.09
N GLU A 18 -8.82 -4.37 11.05
CA GLU A 18 -7.74 -5.31 11.24
C GLU A 18 -6.44 -4.59 11.50
N GLU A 19 -5.61 -5.22 12.27
CA GLU A 19 -4.26 -4.72 12.48
C GLU A 19 -3.30 -5.77 12.00
N VAL A 20 -2.38 -5.36 11.15
CA VAL A 20 -1.40 -6.28 10.62
C VAL A 20 -0.03 -5.65 10.77
N SER A 21 0.99 -6.50 10.78
CA SER A 21 2.33 -5.98 10.83
C SER A 21 2.71 -5.40 9.49
N LEU A 22 3.65 -4.47 9.52
CA LEU A 22 4.15 -3.94 8.26
C LEU A 22 4.92 -4.99 7.49
N LEU A 23 5.50 -5.95 8.19
CA LEU A 23 6.14 -7.03 7.50
C LEU A 23 5.14 -7.82 6.66
N TRP A 24 3.98 -8.09 7.25
CA TRP A 24 2.93 -8.76 6.52
C TRP A 24 2.54 -7.96 5.28
N LEU A 25 2.34 -6.66 5.46
CA LEU A 25 1.95 -5.81 4.35
C LEU A 25 3.02 -5.81 3.27
N GLY A 26 4.28 -5.70 3.68
CA GLY A 26 5.35 -5.71 2.70
C GLY A 26 5.36 -6.96 1.87
N GLU A 27 5.09 -8.09 2.51
CA GLU A 27 5.06 -9.33 1.76
C GLU A 27 3.87 -9.39 0.83
N ARG A 28 2.75 -8.83 1.23
CA ARG A 28 1.61 -8.77 0.32
C ARG A 28 1.91 -7.88 -0.87
N LEU A 29 2.60 -6.77 -0.66
CA LEU A 29 2.96 -5.91 -1.77
C LEU A 29 3.89 -6.63 -2.73
N ARG A 30 4.84 -7.38 -2.19
CA ARG A 30 5.76 -8.12 -3.02
C ARG A 30 5.02 -9.19 -3.83
N GLU A 31 4.09 -9.86 -3.18
CA GLU A 31 3.30 -10.86 -3.86
C GLU A 31 2.50 -10.25 -4.99
N PHE A 32 1.95 -9.06 -4.75
CA PHE A 32 1.18 -8.39 -5.78
C PHE A 32 2.05 -8.07 -6.99
N VAL A 33 3.28 -7.61 -6.74
CA VAL A 33 4.18 -7.30 -7.84
C VAL A 33 4.57 -8.56 -8.60
N ASP A 34 4.74 -9.67 -7.88
CA ASP A 34 5.05 -10.92 -8.56
C ASP A 34 3.94 -11.30 -9.52
N LEU A 35 2.71 -11.04 -9.15
CA LEU A 35 1.58 -11.38 -10.00
C LEU A 35 1.33 -10.31 -11.06
N ASN A 36 1.79 -9.10 -10.81
CA ASN A 36 1.54 -7.98 -11.70
C ASN A 36 2.81 -7.17 -11.86
N PRO A 37 3.79 -7.69 -12.61
CA PRO A 37 5.08 -7.01 -12.68
C PRO A 37 5.02 -5.59 -13.23
N GLU A 38 3.98 -5.28 -13.96
CA GLU A 38 3.88 -3.94 -14.52
C GLU A 38 3.67 -2.89 -13.44
N PHE A 39 3.32 -3.30 -12.22
CA PHE A 39 3.11 -2.35 -11.15
C PHE A 39 4.31 -2.25 -10.23
N GLU A 40 5.44 -2.76 -10.61
CA GLU A 40 6.60 -2.76 -9.73
C GLU A 40 6.96 -1.36 -9.27
N THR A 41 7.07 -0.43 -10.19
CA THR A 41 7.48 0.91 -9.81
C THR A 41 6.45 1.62 -8.92
N PRO A 42 5.16 1.61 -9.26
CA PRO A 42 4.20 2.22 -8.35
C PRO A 42 4.20 1.62 -6.96
N ILE A 43 4.36 0.31 -6.87
CA ILE A 43 4.34 -0.34 -5.56
C ILE A 43 5.58 0.03 -4.78
N GLU A 44 6.73 0.11 -5.44
CA GLU A 44 7.94 0.53 -4.75
C GLU A 44 7.77 1.95 -4.21
N ARG A 45 7.15 2.81 -4.97
CA ARG A 45 6.97 4.17 -4.51
C ARG A 45 6.00 4.23 -3.33
N LEU A 46 4.96 3.41 -3.38
CA LEU A 46 4.04 3.36 -2.26
C LEU A 46 4.75 2.86 -1.00
N ALA A 47 5.56 1.84 -1.14
CA ALA A 47 6.26 1.29 0.00
C ALA A 47 7.21 2.32 0.60
N THR A 48 7.92 3.05 -0.26
CA THR A 48 8.83 4.06 0.22
C THR A 48 8.07 5.18 0.92
N TRP A 49 6.95 5.57 0.34
CA TRP A 49 6.15 6.63 0.95
C TRP A 49 5.67 6.21 2.33
N LEU A 50 5.20 4.97 2.45
CA LEU A 50 4.75 4.48 3.74
C LEU A 50 5.89 4.44 4.74
N ALA A 51 7.07 4.04 4.28
CA ALA A 51 8.20 3.94 5.18
C ALA A 51 8.61 5.28 5.74
N ARG A 52 8.29 6.35 5.03
CA ARG A 52 8.75 7.67 5.44
C ARG A 52 7.66 8.55 5.99
N LEU A 53 6.51 7.97 6.26
CA LEU A 53 5.41 8.80 6.69
C LEU A 53 5.73 9.59 7.94
N ASP A 54 6.44 8.98 8.85
CA ASP A 54 6.73 9.65 10.10
C ASP A 54 7.94 10.55 10.03
N ASP A 55 8.67 10.47 8.93
CA ASP A 55 9.88 11.26 8.80
C ASP A 55 9.69 12.46 7.94
N ASP A 56 8.50 12.68 7.46
CA ASP A 56 8.36 13.64 6.42
C ASP A 56 8.34 15.03 6.92
N GLU A 57 8.38 15.21 8.17
CA GLU A 57 8.31 16.54 8.64
C GLU A 57 9.47 17.31 8.14
N ASP A 58 10.49 16.65 7.77
CA ASP A 58 11.54 17.41 7.27
C ASP A 58 11.27 17.85 5.93
N GLU A 59 10.44 17.69 5.47
CA GLU A 59 10.27 18.15 4.26
C GLU A 59 9.96 19.05 4.05
#